data_4faf67ba9dd3d2428b840f8688801726
#
_entry.id   4faf67ba9dd3d2428b840f8688801726
#
_cell.length_a   1.000
_cell.length_b   1.000
_cell.length_c   1.000
_cell.angle_alpha   90.00
_cell.angle_beta   90.00
_cell.angle_gamma   90.00
#
_symmetry.space_group_name_H-M   'P 1'
#
loop_
_entity.id
_entity.type
_entity.pdbx_description
1 polymer ?
#
loop_
_entity_poly.entity_id
_entity_poly.type
_entity_poly.pdbx_seq_one_letter_code
_entity_poly.pdbx_strand_id
1 'polypeptide(L)'
;MKYFLMLLGIIPAGTLFSCGAKSNALKTNNMSNDTTINPSAITPDAHTAVATFANGCFWCTEAVFQQIEGVTKVTSGYSGGHVPNPTYEQVCEKNTGHAEALQIVYDPAVISFDELLEVFWKTHDPTTLNRQGNDVGPQYRSVVFYHNNTQKEKAEAYKAELDKSGAWSNPIVTAIEPFKNFYPAEDYHQNYYRLNGKAPYCQYVIRPKLEKFEKVFKDKLKKQ
;
A
#
# COMPACT_ATOMS: atom_id res chain seq x y z
N MET A 1 -45.55 -15.98 -13.93
CA MET A 1 -46.07 -17.09 -14.76
C MET A 1 -44.92 -17.52 -15.66
N LYS A 2 -44.31 -18.65 -15.52
CA LYS A 2 -44.62 -20.06 -15.49
C LYS A 2 -43.53 -20.83 -14.74
N TYR A 3 -43.99 -21.75 -13.94
CA TYR A 3 -43.30 -22.84 -13.22
C TYR A 3 -42.82 -23.92 -14.18
N PHE A 4 -41.78 -24.68 -13.78
CA PHE A 4 -41.59 -26.11 -14.01
C PHE A 4 -40.42 -26.57 -13.16
N LEU A 5 -40.59 -27.21 -12.10
CA LEU A 5 -40.91 -28.55 -11.57
C LEU A 5 -39.79 -29.58 -11.81
N MET A 6 -39.24 -29.98 -10.67
CA MET A 6 -38.71 -31.25 -10.16
C MET A 6 -38.53 -32.44 -11.10
N LEU A 7 -37.45 -33.18 -10.84
CA LEU A 7 -37.48 -34.63 -10.73
C LEU A 7 -36.39 -35.16 -9.76
N LEU A 8 -36.88 -35.93 -8.78
CA LEU A 8 -36.12 -36.77 -7.83
C LEU A 8 -35.60 -38.04 -8.52
N GLY A 9 -34.50 -38.60 -8.02
CA GLY A 9 -34.03 -39.95 -8.34
C GLY A 9 -33.11 -40.48 -7.23
N ILE A 10 -33.62 -41.18 -6.38
CA ILE A 10 -33.55 -42.37 -5.53
C ILE A 10 -32.18 -43.09 -5.51
N ILE A 11 -31.76 -43.35 -4.25
CA ILE A 11 -30.66 -44.17 -3.73
C ILE A 11 -30.84 -45.66 -4.04
N PRO A 12 -29.80 -46.49 -4.05
CA PRO A 12 -29.81 -47.55 -3.03
C PRO A 12 -28.48 -47.73 -2.26
N ALA A 13 -28.70 -48.27 -1.07
CA ALA A 13 -27.76 -48.62 -0.04
C ALA A 13 -27.18 -50.05 -0.23
N GLY A 14 -26.09 -50.29 0.47
CA GLY A 14 -25.54 -51.60 0.79
C GLY A 14 -24.03 -51.63 0.60
N THR A 15 -23.17 -52.14 1.46
CA THR A 15 -23.23 -53.06 2.59
C THR A 15 -21.88 -52.97 3.37
N LEU A 16 -21.97 -53.33 4.62
CA LEU A 16 -20.91 -53.45 5.64
C LEU A 16 -19.80 -54.50 5.31
N PHE A 17 -18.58 -54.26 5.77
CA PHE A 17 -17.68 -55.22 6.47
C PHE A 17 -16.39 -54.52 6.81
N SER A 18 -16.02 -54.38 8.05
CA SER A 18 -15.36 -55.19 9.06
C SER A 18 -13.85 -54.88 9.25
N CYS A 19 -13.57 -54.49 10.49
CA CYS A 19 -12.37 -54.66 11.32
C CYS A 19 -10.97 -54.73 10.72
N GLY A 20 -10.10 -53.86 11.30
CA GLY A 20 -8.66 -53.93 11.25
C GLY A 20 -7.98 -52.86 12.08
N ALA A 21 -7.95 -53.06 13.41
CA ALA A 21 -7.15 -52.20 14.29
C ALA A 21 -5.66 -52.36 13.97
N LYS A 22 -5.00 -51.27 13.57
CA LYS A 22 -3.55 -51.12 13.73
C LYS A 22 -3.28 -49.71 14.23
N SER A 23 -2.73 -49.67 15.44
CA SER A 23 -2.08 -48.55 16.07
C SER A 23 -1.05 -47.93 15.12
N ASN A 24 -1.20 -46.65 14.78
CA ASN A 24 -0.10 -45.89 14.21
C ASN A 24 0.06 -44.57 14.93
N ALA A 25 1.29 -44.39 15.35
CA ALA A 25 1.82 -43.25 16.06
C ALA A 25 1.35 -41.91 15.53
N LEU A 26 1.03 -41.02 16.46
CA LEU A 26 0.93 -39.59 16.22
C LEU A 26 2.23 -39.09 15.57
N LYS A 27 2.19 -38.81 14.30
CA LYS A 27 3.11 -37.88 13.69
C LYS A 27 2.63 -36.49 14.05
N THR A 28 3.28 -35.90 15.04
CA THR A 28 3.24 -34.45 15.22
C THR A 28 3.73 -33.77 13.94
N ASN A 29 2.84 -33.30 13.13
CA ASN A 29 3.18 -32.33 12.11
C ASN A 29 3.60 -31.05 12.84
N ASN A 30 4.90 -30.87 12.97
CA ASN A 30 5.46 -29.54 13.14
C ASN A 30 5.06 -28.72 11.91
N MET A 31 3.99 -27.96 12.04
CA MET A 31 3.81 -26.77 11.23
C MET A 31 4.95 -25.83 11.63
N SER A 32 6.03 -25.90 10.89
CA SER A 32 7.02 -24.84 10.84
C SER A 32 6.26 -23.60 10.36
N ASN A 33 5.91 -22.71 11.29
CA ASN A 33 5.60 -21.32 11.01
C ASN A 33 6.88 -20.71 10.42
N ASP A 34 7.05 -20.85 9.13
CA ASP A 34 8.00 -20.04 8.38
C ASP A 34 7.39 -18.63 8.21
N THR A 35 7.31 -17.92 9.31
CA THR A 35 7.18 -16.49 9.33
C THR A 35 8.58 -15.95 9.05
N THR A 36 8.95 -15.88 7.78
CA THR A 36 10.03 -15.01 7.33
C THR A 36 9.55 -13.58 7.59
N ILE A 37 9.74 -13.12 8.82
CA ILE A 37 9.56 -11.72 9.20
C ILE A 37 10.56 -10.94 8.35
N ASN A 38 10.08 -10.20 7.37
CA ASN A 38 10.90 -9.25 6.63
C ASN A 38 11.44 -8.24 7.66
N PRO A 39 12.76 -8.22 7.95
CA PRO A 39 13.32 -7.43 9.04
C PRO A 39 13.18 -5.91 8.85
N SER A 40 12.70 -5.48 7.71
CA SER A 40 12.52 -4.06 7.35
C SER A 40 11.11 -3.53 7.56
N ALA A 41 10.12 -4.38 7.88
CA ALA A 41 8.78 -3.93 8.18
C ALA A 41 8.72 -3.27 9.56
N ILE A 42 8.25 -2.03 9.63
CA ILE A 42 7.99 -1.36 10.92
C ILE A 42 6.87 -2.14 11.63
N THR A 43 7.18 -2.67 12.82
CA THR A 43 6.15 -3.25 13.69
C THR A 43 5.49 -2.10 14.43
N PRO A 44 4.18 -1.84 14.23
CA PRO A 44 3.47 -0.83 15.00
C PRO A 44 3.46 -1.22 16.48
N ASP A 45 3.56 -0.24 17.36
CA ASP A 45 3.27 -0.43 18.79
C ASP A 45 1.76 -0.58 19.01
N ALA A 46 1.34 -0.79 20.28
CA ALA A 46 -0.06 -1.04 20.62
C ALA A 46 -1.02 0.12 20.28
N HIS A 47 -0.49 1.29 19.96
CA HIS A 47 -1.26 2.52 19.73
C HIS A 47 -1.10 3.08 18.31
N THR A 48 -0.29 2.45 17.48
CA THR A 48 -0.01 2.92 16.12
C THR A 48 -0.45 1.92 15.06
N ALA A 49 -0.68 2.42 13.85
CA ALA A 49 -0.98 1.63 12.66
C ALA A 49 -0.02 2.00 11.51
N VAL A 50 0.02 1.15 10.49
CA VAL A 50 0.90 1.36 9.33
C VAL A 50 0.07 1.45 8.06
N ALA A 51 0.40 2.40 7.19
CA ALA A 51 -0.03 2.49 5.81
C ALA A 51 1.19 2.49 4.89
N THR A 52 1.07 1.91 3.68
CA THR A 52 2.15 1.92 2.69
C THR A 52 1.59 2.33 1.34
N PHE A 53 2.12 3.43 0.79
CA PHE A 53 1.67 4.05 -0.45
C PHE A 53 2.82 4.28 -1.43
N ALA A 54 2.52 4.17 -2.72
CA ALA A 54 3.38 4.61 -3.83
C ALA A 54 2.55 5.50 -4.75
N ASN A 55 2.97 6.75 -4.98
CA ASN A 55 2.26 7.74 -5.79
C ASN A 55 3.23 8.70 -6.52
N GLY A 56 4.26 8.14 -7.11
CA GLY A 56 5.33 8.86 -7.79
C GLY A 56 6.58 8.98 -6.92
N CYS A 57 7.36 10.04 -7.13
CA CYS A 57 8.60 10.28 -6.39
C CYS A 57 8.36 10.34 -4.87
N PHE A 58 9.05 9.48 -4.12
CA PHE A 58 8.89 9.38 -2.66
C PHE A 58 9.32 10.64 -1.90
N TRP A 59 10.22 11.48 -2.43
CA TRP A 59 10.54 12.78 -1.81
C TRP A 59 9.32 13.72 -1.74
N CYS A 60 8.48 13.71 -2.81
CA CYS A 60 7.24 14.47 -2.83
C CYS A 60 6.25 13.95 -1.80
N THR A 61 6.09 12.62 -1.76
CA THR A 61 5.14 11.96 -0.89
C THR A 61 5.54 12.10 0.58
N GLU A 62 6.82 11.89 0.88
CA GLU A 62 7.38 12.09 2.22
C GLU A 62 7.11 13.49 2.74
N ALA A 63 7.41 14.51 1.93
CA ALA A 63 7.22 15.91 2.30
C ALA A 63 5.75 16.24 2.64
N VAL A 64 4.80 15.60 1.98
CA VAL A 64 3.36 15.74 2.25
C VAL A 64 2.98 15.05 3.57
N PHE A 65 3.27 13.74 3.69
CA PHE A 65 2.77 12.96 4.83
C PHE A 65 3.45 13.31 6.16
N GLN A 66 4.67 13.84 6.13
CA GLN A 66 5.36 14.32 7.33
C GLN A 66 4.65 15.49 8.02
N GLN A 67 3.86 16.28 7.30
CA GLN A 67 3.15 17.44 7.84
C GLN A 67 1.82 17.10 8.51
N ILE A 68 1.33 15.87 8.38
CA ILE A 68 0.00 15.48 8.83
C ILE A 68 0.00 15.20 10.34
N GLU A 69 -0.94 15.81 11.06
CA GLU A 69 -1.19 15.52 12.48
C GLU A 69 -1.55 14.04 12.65
N GLY A 70 -1.03 13.40 13.71
CA GLY A 70 -1.18 11.96 13.92
C GLY A 70 -0.21 11.06 13.16
N VAL A 71 0.51 11.56 12.14
CA VAL A 71 1.61 10.83 11.49
C VAL A 71 2.86 10.96 12.35
N THR A 72 3.33 9.84 12.91
CA THR A 72 4.45 9.79 13.85
C THR A 72 5.78 9.51 13.17
N LYS A 73 5.77 8.69 12.11
CA LYS A 73 6.98 8.36 11.33
C LYS A 73 6.63 8.17 9.86
N VAL A 74 7.53 8.62 9.00
CA VAL A 74 7.48 8.39 7.56
C VAL A 74 8.86 7.88 7.13
N THR A 75 8.87 6.82 6.33
CA THR A 75 10.11 6.24 5.80
C THR A 75 9.96 6.06 4.30
N SER A 76 10.84 6.69 3.54
CA SER A 76 10.97 6.48 2.10
C SER A 76 11.65 5.14 1.81
N GLY A 77 11.19 4.39 0.79
CA GLY A 77 11.73 3.08 0.47
C GLY A 77 11.16 2.48 -0.81
N TYR A 78 11.29 1.18 -0.94
CA TYR A 78 10.93 0.40 -2.12
C TYR A 78 10.00 -0.75 -1.73
N SER A 79 8.92 -0.95 -2.50
CA SER A 79 7.93 -2.00 -2.21
C SER A 79 7.33 -2.61 -3.49
N GLY A 80 6.79 -3.82 -3.37
CA GLY A 80 6.05 -4.49 -4.44
C GLY A 80 6.90 -5.17 -5.51
N GLY A 81 8.24 -5.10 -5.41
CA GLY A 81 9.16 -5.77 -6.32
C GLY A 81 9.63 -7.14 -5.83
N HIS A 82 10.53 -7.75 -6.61
CA HIS A 82 11.04 -9.11 -6.38
C HIS A 82 12.52 -9.16 -6.00
N VAL A 83 13.27 -8.08 -6.17
CA VAL A 83 14.69 -8.00 -5.79
C VAL A 83 14.78 -7.69 -4.30
N PRO A 84 15.44 -8.53 -3.47
CA PRO A 84 15.64 -8.23 -2.07
C PRO A 84 16.71 -7.15 -1.86
N ASN A 85 16.45 -6.23 -0.91
CA ASN A 85 17.35 -5.13 -0.55
C ASN A 85 17.91 -4.37 -1.78
N PRO A 86 17.04 -3.84 -2.67
CA PRO A 86 17.49 -3.16 -3.86
C PRO A 86 18.18 -1.84 -3.50
N THR A 87 19.16 -1.42 -4.28
CA THR A 87 19.69 -0.05 -4.24
C THR A 87 18.85 0.89 -5.11
N TYR A 88 19.00 2.19 -4.89
CA TYR A 88 18.34 3.22 -5.71
C TYR A 88 18.66 3.05 -7.21
N GLU A 89 19.94 2.82 -7.54
CA GLU A 89 20.40 2.63 -8.91
C GLU A 89 19.69 1.43 -9.56
N GLN A 90 19.58 0.30 -8.84
CA GLN A 90 18.88 -0.89 -9.35
C GLN A 90 17.39 -0.60 -9.60
N VAL A 91 16.75 0.16 -8.72
CA VAL A 91 15.34 0.56 -8.92
C VAL A 91 15.21 1.47 -10.14
N CYS A 92 16.16 2.39 -10.35
CA CYS A 92 16.22 3.27 -11.52
C CYS A 92 16.46 2.53 -12.84
N GLU A 93 17.11 1.35 -12.82
CA GLU A 93 17.25 0.46 -13.98
C GLU A 93 15.92 -0.21 -14.40
N LYS A 94 14.85 -0.06 -13.59
CA LYS A 94 13.47 -0.47 -13.89
C LYS A 94 13.25 -1.99 -14.02
N ASN A 95 14.14 -2.80 -13.49
CA ASN A 95 14.09 -4.27 -13.57
C ASN A 95 13.84 -4.96 -12.22
N THR A 96 13.79 -4.21 -11.10
CA THR A 96 13.57 -4.77 -9.76
C THR A 96 12.10 -5.07 -9.46
N GLY A 97 11.18 -4.49 -10.24
CA GLY A 97 9.74 -4.54 -9.99
C GLY A 97 9.26 -3.67 -8.83
N HIS A 98 10.16 -2.99 -8.11
CA HIS A 98 9.78 -2.12 -7.00
C HIS A 98 9.17 -0.79 -7.47
N ALA A 99 8.24 -0.27 -6.66
CA ALA A 99 7.85 1.13 -6.69
C ALA A 99 8.60 1.90 -5.60
N GLU A 100 8.90 3.18 -5.86
CA GLU A 100 9.19 4.12 -4.81
C GLU A 100 7.95 4.25 -3.93
N ALA A 101 8.11 3.92 -2.66
CA ALA A 101 7.02 3.80 -1.72
C ALA A 101 7.33 4.50 -0.41
N LEU A 102 6.27 4.80 0.32
CA LEU A 102 6.33 5.41 1.62
C LEU A 102 5.67 4.50 2.64
N GLN A 103 6.37 4.17 3.73
CA GLN A 103 5.77 3.53 4.89
C GLN A 103 5.50 4.58 5.95
N ILE A 104 4.24 4.67 6.39
CA ILE A 104 3.70 5.70 7.26
C ILE A 104 3.23 5.03 8.55
N VAL A 105 3.80 5.43 9.68
CA VAL A 105 3.29 5.07 11.01
C VAL A 105 2.43 6.21 11.51
N TYR A 106 1.22 5.90 11.95
CA TYR A 106 0.25 6.90 12.38
C TYR A 106 -0.54 6.44 13.61
N ASP A 107 -1.04 7.39 14.38
CA ASP A 107 -1.97 7.18 15.49
C ASP A 107 -3.41 7.16 14.94
N PRO A 108 -4.10 6.01 14.93
CA PRO A 108 -5.47 5.91 14.41
C PRO A 108 -6.52 6.62 15.27
N ALA A 109 -6.17 7.05 16.49
CA ALA A 109 -7.03 7.89 17.31
C ALA A 109 -6.99 9.36 16.88
N VAL A 110 -5.96 9.79 16.14
CA VAL A 110 -5.76 11.17 15.67
C VAL A 110 -6.09 11.31 14.19
N ILE A 111 -5.65 10.36 13.37
CA ILE A 111 -5.93 10.34 11.92
C ILE A 111 -6.29 8.92 11.47
N SER A 112 -7.36 8.79 10.71
CA SER A 112 -7.83 7.52 10.18
C SER A 112 -7.09 7.12 8.90
N PHE A 113 -7.15 5.81 8.55
CA PHE A 113 -6.66 5.33 7.26
C PHE A 113 -7.42 5.95 6.08
N ASP A 114 -8.72 6.23 6.23
CA ASP A 114 -9.54 6.90 5.20
C ASP A 114 -9.03 8.32 4.91
N GLU A 115 -8.65 9.06 5.94
CA GLU A 115 -8.07 10.40 5.76
C GLU A 115 -6.69 10.35 5.11
N LEU A 116 -5.86 9.35 5.42
CA LEU A 116 -4.59 9.13 4.72
C LEU A 116 -4.82 8.75 3.25
N LEU A 117 -5.84 7.93 2.94
CA LEU A 117 -6.27 7.64 1.58
C LEU A 117 -6.75 8.90 0.84
N GLU A 118 -7.52 9.75 1.50
CA GLU A 118 -7.95 11.03 0.90
C GLU A 118 -6.75 11.88 0.48
N VAL A 119 -5.73 12.00 1.35
CA VAL A 119 -4.49 12.71 1.02
C VAL A 119 -3.78 12.03 -0.15
N PHE A 120 -3.65 10.70 -0.13
CA PHE A 120 -3.05 9.94 -1.21
C PHE A 120 -3.71 10.26 -2.56
N TRP A 121 -5.04 10.13 -2.65
CA TRP A 121 -5.80 10.34 -3.89
C TRP A 121 -5.76 11.79 -4.40
N LYS A 122 -5.71 12.79 -3.50
CA LYS A 122 -5.74 14.21 -3.87
C LYS A 122 -4.36 14.80 -4.18
N THR A 123 -3.26 14.09 -3.90
CA THR A 123 -1.90 14.62 -4.05
C THR A 123 -1.12 14.07 -5.25
N HIS A 124 -1.74 13.21 -6.07
CA HIS A 124 -1.12 12.69 -7.30
C HIS A 124 -2.16 12.50 -8.41
N ASP A 125 -1.70 12.21 -9.61
CA ASP A 125 -2.56 11.79 -10.72
C ASP A 125 -2.66 10.25 -10.73
N PRO A 126 -3.82 9.68 -10.37
CA PRO A 126 -4.01 8.22 -10.30
C PRO A 126 -4.30 7.57 -11.66
N THR A 127 -4.30 8.34 -12.75
CA THR A 127 -4.70 7.88 -14.09
C THR A 127 -3.51 7.60 -15.02
N THR A 128 -2.29 7.91 -14.59
CA THR A 128 -1.08 7.74 -15.42
C THR A 128 -0.33 6.47 -15.04
N LEU A 129 -0.32 5.50 -15.97
CA LEU A 129 0.40 4.23 -15.77
C LEU A 129 1.91 4.45 -15.78
N ASN A 130 2.61 3.93 -14.75
CA ASN A 130 4.07 4.00 -14.64
C ASN A 130 4.64 5.41 -14.82
N ARG A 131 3.92 6.40 -14.32
CA ARG A 131 4.31 7.81 -14.48
C ARG A 131 3.66 8.67 -13.44
N GLN A 132 4.36 9.73 -12.99
CA GLN A 132 3.77 10.80 -12.22
C GLN A 132 4.38 12.14 -12.64
N GLY A 133 3.60 12.96 -13.35
CA GLY A 133 4.09 14.22 -13.92
C GLY A 133 5.23 13.95 -14.92
N ASN A 134 6.42 14.49 -14.65
CA ASN A 134 7.61 14.31 -15.48
C ASN A 134 8.42 13.06 -15.13
N ASP A 135 8.14 12.42 -14.00
CA ASP A 135 8.83 11.21 -13.56
C ASP A 135 8.23 10.00 -14.30
N VAL A 136 9.03 9.31 -15.13
CA VAL A 136 8.60 8.23 -16.01
C VAL A 136 9.35 6.93 -15.70
N GLY A 137 8.59 5.92 -15.33
CA GLY A 137 9.10 4.57 -15.05
C GLY A 137 8.19 3.80 -14.09
N PRO A 138 8.28 2.45 -14.07
CA PRO A 138 7.47 1.60 -13.20
C PRO A 138 7.67 1.87 -11.71
N GLN A 139 8.82 2.44 -11.33
CA GLN A 139 9.08 2.86 -9.96
C GLN A 139 8.19 4.02 -9.50
N TYR A 140 7.61 4.78 -10.41
CA TYR A 140 6.71 5.90 -10.10
C TYR A 140 5.22 5.56 -10.24
N ARG A 141 4.88 4.26 -10.34
CA ARG A 141 3.49 3.81 -10.42
C ARG A 141 2.70 4.08 -9.15
N SER A 142 1.40 4.20 -9.31
CA SER A 142 0.47 4.42 -8.20
C SER A 142 0.01 3.09 -7.60
N VAL A 143 0.25 2.89 -6.29
CA VAL A 143 -0.15 1.66 -5.56
C VAL A 143 -0.54 1.98 -4.12
N VAL A 144 -1.61 1.34 -3.64
CA VAL A 144 -1.91 1.15 -2.22
C VAL A 144 -1.50 -0.27 -1.84
N PHE A 145 -0.49 -0.42 -0.97
CA PHE A 145 -0.09 -1.71 -0.41
C PHE A 145 -0.85 -1.94 0.91
N TYR A 146 -1.89 -2.77 0.89
CA TYR A 146 -2.71 -3.00 2.07
C TYR A 146 -2.10 -4.01 3.04
N HIS A 147 -2.17 -3.73 4.34
CA HIS A 147 -1.67 -4.59 5.42
C HIS A 147 -2.73 -5.54 5.99
N ASN A 148 -4.01 -5.26 5.72
CA ASN A 148 -5.15 -6.06 6.18
C ASN A 148 -6.38 -5.86 5.28
N ASN A 149 -7.41 -6.69 5.49
CA ASN A 149 -8.63 -6.65 4.68
C ASN A 149 -9.39 -5.33 4.80
N THR A 150 -9.41 -4.70 5.97
CA THR A 150 -10.07 -3.40 6.17
C THR A 150 -9.43 -2.32 5.30
N GLN A 151 -8.09 -2.26 5.23
CA GLN A 151 -7.39 -1.33 4.34
C GLN A 151 -7.68 -1.63 2.86
N LYS A 152 -7.72 -2.91 2.49
CA LYS A 152 -8.07 -3.34 1.14
C LYS A 152 -9.46 -2.83 0.74
N GLU A 153 -10.47 -3.17 1.53
CA GLU A 153 -11.88 -2.81 1.28
C GLU A 153 -12.07 -1.30 1.15
N LYS A 154 -11.44 -0.52 2.05
CA LYS A 154 -11.47 0.95 2.00
C LYS A 154 -10.81 1.50 0.75
N ALA A 155 -9.63 1.00 0.37
CA ALA A 155 -8.93 1.45 -0.83
C ALA A 155 -9.70 1.12 -2.12
N GLU A 156 -10.30 -0.08 -2.20
CA GLU A 156 -11.14 -0.51 -3.32
C GLU A 156 -12.43 0.33 -3.43
N ALA A 157 -13.10 0.59 -2.31
CA ALA A 157 -14.30 1.43 -2.26
C ALA A 157 -14.00 2.86 -2.72
N TYR A 158 -12.91 3.46 -2.20
CA TYR A 158 -12.49 4.80 -2.57
C TYR A 158 -12.16 4.92 -4.06
N LYS A 159 -11.42 3.94 -4.60
CA LYS A 159 -11.11 3.86 -6.04
C LYS A 159 -12.39 3.81 -6.87
N ALA A 160 -13.34 2.94 -6.49
CA ALA A 160 -14.60 2.76 -7.22
C ALA A 160 -15.48 4.02 -7.20
N GLU A 161 -15.52 4.73 -6.06
CA GLU A 161 -16.24 6.00 -5.94
C GLU A 161 -15.59 7.10 -6.77
N LEU A 162 -14.27 7.17 -6.75
CA LEU A 162 -13.52 8.16 -7.50
C LEU A 162 -13.66 7.95 -9.02
N ASP A 163 -13.63 6.69 -9.51
CA ASP A 163 -13.91 6.37 -10.91
C ASP A 163 -15.34 6.80 -11.33
N LYS A 164 -16.33 6.54 -10.47
CA LYS A 164 -17.73 6.90 -10.73
C LYS A 164 -17.98 8.40 -10.69
N SER A 165 -17.18 9.14 -9.92
CA SER A 165 -17.37 10.60 -9.75
C SER A 165 -17.14 11.41 -11.01
N GLY A 166 -16.40 10.86 -12.00
CA GLY A 166 -15.98 11.58 -13.19
C GLY A 166 -14.99 12.70 -12.94
N ALA A 167 -14.36 12.75 -11.76
CA ALA A 167 -13.34 13.73 -11.41
C ALA A 167 -12.10 13.66 -12.32
N TRP A 168 -11.88 12.49 -12.93
CA TRP A 168 -10.80 12.23 -13.87
C TRP A 168 -11.36 11.81 -15.23
N SER A 169 -10.77 12.32 -16.31
CA SER A 169 -11.18 11.99 -17.68
C SER A 169 -10.74 10.59 -18.12
N ASN A 170 -9.69 10.04 -17.48
CA ASN A 170 -9.14 8.72 -17.74
C ASN A 170 -9.41 7.78 -16.59
N PRO A 171 -9.48 6.46 -16.83
CA PRO A 171 -9.65 5.46 -15.77
C PRO A 171 -8.53 5.52 -14.74
N ILE A 172 -8.85 5.19 -13.48
CA ILE A 172 -7.87 5.11 -12.40
C ILE A 172 -7.07 3.82 -12.53
N VAL A 173 -5.75 3.97 -12.72
CA VAL A 173 -4.79 2.87 -12.88
C VAL A 173 -4.09 2.46 -11.59
N THR A 174 -4.38 3.14 -10.47
CA THR A 174 -3.83 2.78 -9.16
C THR A 174 -4.07 1.32 -8.85
N ALA A 175 -3.01 0.56 -8.56
CA ALA A 175 -3.11 -0.82 -8.10
C ALA A 175 -3.41 -0.86 -6.59
N ILE A 176 -4.15 -1.90 -6.15
CA ILE A 176 -4.39 -2.20 -4.74
C ILE A 176 -3.84 -3.59 -4.50
N GLU A 177 -2.68 -3.68 -3.85
CA GLU A 177 -1.88 -4.90 -3.74
C GLU A 177 -1.66 -5.29 -2.27
N PRO A 178 -1.51 -6.58 -1.94
CA PRO A 178 -1.12 -6.98 -0.60
C PRO A 178 0.31 -6.51 -0.30
N PHE A 179 0.51 -5.97 0.90
CA PHE A 179 1.86 -5.68 1.40
C PHE A 179 2.66 -6.97 1.54
N LYS A 180 3.82 -7.05 0.89
CA LYS A 180 4.70 -8.22 0.93
C LYS A 180 6.09 -7.90 1.48
N ASN A 181 6.63 -6.77 1.09
CA ASN A 181 7.97 -6.35 1.45
C ASN A 181 8.07 -4.83 1.48
N PHE A 182 9.04 -4.32 2.22
CA PHE A 182 9.45 -2.92 2.18
C PHE A 182 10.93 -2.85 2.54
N TYR A 183 11.68 -2.18 1.71
CA TYR A 183 13.12 -1.93 1.92
C TYR A 183 13.31 -0.43 2.05
N PRO A 184 13.77 0.06 3.23
CA PRO A 184 14.08 1.48 3.39
C PRO A 184 15.08 1.94 2.33
N ALA A 185 14.82 3.08 1.74
CA ALA A 185 15.79 3.73 0.87
C ALA A 185 16.96 4.26 1.69
N GLU A 186 18.05 4.53 1.04
CA GLU A 186 19.30 5.01 1.61
C GLU A 186 19.09 6.31 2.40
N ASP A 187 19.94 6.56 3.40
CA ASP A 187 19.77 7.66 4.36
C ASP A 187 19.68 9.03 3.67
N TYR A 188 20.37 9.23 2.55
CA TYR A 188 20.33 10.49 1.80
C TYR A 188 18.97 10.75 1.12
N HIS A 189 18.07 9.76 1.04
CA HIS A 189 16.71 9.92 0.57
C HIS A 189 15.72 10.28 1.68
N GLN A 190 16.07 10.04 2.93
CA GLN A 190 15.18 10.32 4.06
C GLN A 190 15.16 11.83 4.36
N ASN A 191 14.00 12.39 4.60
CA ASN A 191 13.79 13.82 4.85
C ASN A 191 14.36 14.74 3.74
N TYR A 192 14.32 14.25 2.50
CA TYR A 192 15.04 14.89 1.39
C TYR A 192 14.65 16.35 1.20
N TYR A 193 13.35 16.66 1.17
CA TYR A 193 12.88 18.04 1.00
C TYR A 193 13.35 18.97 2.12
N ARG A 194 13.31 18.51 3.37
CA ARG A 194 13.74 19.30 4.54
C ARG A 194 15.23 19.62 4.48
N LEU A 195 16.04 18.66 4.05
CA LEU A 195 17.51 18.79 4.00
C LEU A 195 17.99 19.49 2.73
N ASN A 196 17.24 19.37 1.62
CA ASN A 196 17.66 19.84 0.31
C ASN A 196 16.67 20.85 -0.31
N GLY A 197 15.95 21.62 0.51
CA GLY A 197 14.88 22.52 0.06
C GLY A 197 15.30 23.56 -1.02
N LYS A 198 16.60 23.84 -1.19
CA LYS A 198 17.13 24.73 -2.23
C LYS A 198 17.43 24.02 -3.56
N ALA A 199 17.39 22.69 -3.61
CA ALA A 199 17.61 21.94 -4.84
C ALA A 199 16.54 22.29 -5.90
N PRO A 200 16.89 22.34 -7.19
CA PRO A 200 15.93 22.71 -8.25
C PRO A 200 14.66 21.85 -8.23
N TYR A 201 14.77 20.53 -8.07
CA TYR A 201 13.61 19.66 -7.98
C TYR A 201 12.71 20.01 -6.78
N CYS A 202 13.28 20.32 -5.62
CA CYS A 202 12.52 20.76 -4.45
C CYS A 202 11.78 22.08 -4.70
N GLN A 203 12.39 23.04 -5.40
CA GLN A 203 11.79 24.34 -5.67
C GLN A 203 10.68 24.28 -6.74
N TYR A 204 10.92 23.50 -7.81
CA TYR A 204 10.01 23.54 -8.97
C TYR A 204 8.98 22.42 -8.98
N VAL A 205 9.19 21.31 -8.23
CA VAL A 205 8.29 20.16 -8.20
C VAL A 205 7.64 19.97 -6.82
N ILE A 206 8.46 19.88 -5.75
CA ILE A 206 7.92 19.54 -4.43
C ILE A 206 7.19 20.73 -3.80
N ARG A 207 7.80 21.91 -3.79
CA ARG A 207 7.23 23.12 -3.16
C ARG A 207 5.82 23.46 -3.67
N PRO A 208 5.56 23.55 -4.98
CA PRO A 208 4.20 23.86 -5.46
C PRO A 208 3.16 22.82 -5.06
N LYS A 209 3.57 21.53 -4.98
CA LYS A 209 2.70 20.45 -4.50
C LYS A 209 2.37 20.62 -3.02
N LEU A 210 3.36 20.95 -2.20
CA LEU A 210 3.16 21.20 -0.77
C LEU A 210 2.27 22.41 -0.52
N GLU A 211 2.50 23.52 -1.18
CA GLU A 211 1.67 24.73 -1.06
C GLU A 211 0.19 24.46 -1.42
N LYS A 212 -0.04 23.63 -2.43
CA LYS A 212 -1.39 23.18 -2.78
C LYS A 212 -1.96 22.26 -1.69
N PHE A 213 -1.18 21.30 -1.20
CA PHE A 213 -1.59 20.40 -0.13
C PHE A 213 -1.95 21.15 1.15
N GLU A 214 -1.12 22.07 1.61
CA GLU A 214 -1.32 22.89 2.81
C GLU A 214 -2.60 23.73 2.73
N LYS A 215 -2.95 24.23 1.55
CA LYS A 215 -4.21 24.97 1.33
C LYS A 215 -5.44 24.06 1.43
N VAL A 216 -5.36 22.84 0.87
CA VAL A 216 -6.49 21.90 0.81
C VAL A 216 -6.72 21.20 2.15
N PHE A 217 -5.65 20.85 2.85
CA PHE A 217 -5.66 20.05 4.08
C PHE A 217 -5.22 20.82 5.32
N LYS A 218 -5.55 22.10 5.37
CA LYS A 218 -5.14 23.02 6.44
C LYS A 218 -5.51 22.52 7.85
N ASP A 219 -6.64 21.84 7.97
CA ASP A 219 -7.17 21.27 9.19
C ASP A 219 -6.46 19.98 9.65
N LYS A 220 -5.67 19.37 8.77
CA LYS A 220 -4.93 18.12 9.04
C LYS A 220 -3.44 18.36 9.31
N LEU A 221 -2.98 19.60 9.26
CA LEU A 221 -1.56 19.91 9.47
C LEU A 221 -1.19 19.90 10.94
N LYS A 222 0.03 19.41 11.24
CA LYS A 222 0.64 19.57 12.56
C LYS A 222 0.64 21.03 12.98
N LYS A 223 0.24 21.28 14.21
CA LYS A 223 0.35 22.63 14.79
C LYS A 223 1.84 22.97 14.94
N GLN A 224 2.22 24.11 14.40
CA GLN A 224 3.57 24.67 14.55
C GLN A 224 3.76 25.22 15.96
#